data_a2992104c7e7d0c124f5d78c9a80904f
#
_entry.id   a2992104c7e7d0c124f5d78c9a80904f
#
_cell.length_a   1.000
_cell.length_b   1.000
_cell.length_c   1.000
_cell.angle_alpha   90.00
_cell.angle_beta   90.00
_cell.angle_gamma   90.00
#
_symmetry.space_group_name_H-M   'P 1'
#
loop_
_entity.id
_entity.type
_entity.pdbx_description
1 polymer ?
#
loop_
_entity_poly.entity_id
_entity_poly.type
_entity_poly.pdbx_seq_one_letter_code
_entity_poly.pdbx_strand_id
1 'polypeptide(L)'
;AGPEEPTGLFALVNNITEAVRAEFCPAGAAAPLAALWYPAYWEDIEETPAHILLHTFSGQGYHYRQCFLENKFLPAEYDAIFPQGHDADDANVMAMLCFDRLRYPWQLTEAAAGHYRAFLAANTDRVLARLLKAQDNDALRALIALDVLDKDGFASAAALAAKAGNAAAAALLADAEHKKYVPQPKKQRYDFDF
;
A
#
# COMPACT_ATOMS: atom_id res chain seq x y z
N ALA A 1 -1.68 18.23 -17.33
CA ALA A 1 -2.59 17.11 -17.45
C ALA A 1 -3.10 16.80 -16.05
N GLY A 2 -4.41 16.65 -15.91
CA GLY A 2 -4.99 16.23 -14.64
C GLY A 2 -4.69 14.76 -14.36
N PRO A 3 -5.00 14.25 -13.16
CA PRO A 3 -4.81 12.83 -12.81
C PRO A 3 -5.66 11.89 -13.69
N GLU A 4 -6.53 12.43 -14.50
CA GLU A 4 -7.39 11.69 -15.42
C GLU A 4 -6.69 11.26 -16.72
N GLU A 5 -5.49 11.80 -17.00
CA GLU A 5 -4.72 11.48 -18.21
C GLU A 5 -3.24 11.24 -17.85
N PRO A 6 -2.87 10.11 -17.27
CA PRO A 6 -1.49 9.74 -17.14
C PRO A 6 -0.93 9.32 -18.51
N THR A 7 -0.69 10.30 -19.35
CA THR A 7 -0.06 10.07 -20.66
C THR A 7 1.27 9.36 -20.47
N GLY A 8 1.40 8.17 -21.04
CA GLY A 8 2.61 7.35 -21.00
C GLY A 8 2.71 6.33 -19.86
N LEU A 9 1.90 6.40 -18.80
CA LEU A 9 1.96 5.40 -17.73
C LEU A 9 1.60 4.00 -18.23
N PHE A 10 0.55 3.86 -19.04
CA PHE A 10 0.17 2.59 -19.66
C PHE A 10 1.35 1.95 -20.39
N ALA A 11 1.99 2.71 -21.29
CA ALA A 11 3.16 2.22 -22.02
C ALA A 11 4.32 1.86 -21.10
N LEU A 12 4.56 2.66 -20.05
CA LEU A 12 5.64 2.41 -19.08
C LEU A 12 5.39 1.10 -18.32
N VAL A 13 4.24 0.93 -17.69
CA VAL A 13 3.97 -0.25 -16.86
C VAL A 13 3.85 -1.53 -17.67
N ASN A 14 3.36 -1.47 -18.90
CA ASN A 14 3.24 -2.65 -19.78
C ASN A 14 4.58 -3.12 -20.35
N ASN A 15 5.62 -2.30 -20.35
CA ASN A 15 6.96 -2.70 -20.79
C ASN A 15 7.86 -3.21 -19.65
N ILE A 16 7.35 -3.26 -18.41
CA ILE A 16 8.10 -3.72 -17.24
C ILE A 16 7.36 -4.92 -16.63
N THR A 17 8.02 -6.08 -16.60
CA THR A 17 7.46 -7.31 -16.03
C THR A 17 7.72 -7.45 -14.53
N GLU A 18 8.75 -6.77 -14.01
CA GLU A 18 9.07 -6.72 -12.58
C GLU A 18 8.04 -5.91 -11.81
N ALA A 19 8.06 -6.05 -10.49
CA ALA A 19 7.21 -5.24 -9.62
C ALA A 19 7.62 -3.76 -9.69
N VAL A 20 6.65 -2.89 -9.99
CA VAL A 20 6.88 -1.46 -10.13
C VAL A 20 5.88 -0.66 -9.29
N ARG A 21 6.32 0.46 -8.73
CA ARG A 21 5.49 1.43 -8.01
C ARG A 21 5.39 2.71 -8.81
N ALA A 22 4.18 3.16 -9.09
CA ALA A 22 3.90 4.40 -9.78
C ALA A 22 3.19 5.41 -8.86
N GLU A 23 3.64 6.66 -8.87
CA GLU A 23 3.00 7.76 -8.14
C GLU A 23 2.34 8.73 -9.11
N PHE A 24 1.13 9.13 -8.78
CA PHE A 24 0.39 10.17 -9.49
C PHE A 24 0.49 11.46 -8.69
N CYS A 25 1.34 12.36 -9.16
CA CYS A 25 1.58 13.65 -8.53
C CYS A 25 1.01 14.76 -9.40
N PRO A 26 -0.13 15.40 -9.01
CA PRO A 26 -0.59 16.59 -9.69
C PRO A 26 0.46 17.70 -9.66
N ALA A 27 0.52 18.50 -10.71
CA ALA A 27 1.47 19.61 -10.77
C ALA A 27 1.27 20.56 -9.56
N GLY A 28 2.34 20.80 -8.81
CA GLY A 28 2.31 21.65 -7.62
C GLY A 28 1.75 21.02 -6.35
N ALA A 29 1.37 19.75 -6.37
CA ALA A 29 0.93 19.05 -5.17
C ALA A 29 2.13 18.65 -4.29
N ALA A 30 1.98 18.81 -2.96
CA ALA A 30 2.99 18.43 -1.98
C ALA A 30 3.03 16.89 -1.71
N ALA A 31 1.99 16.16 -2.12
CA ALA A 31 1.89 14.71 -1.95
C ALA A 31 1.25 14.06 -3.17
N PRO A 32 1.50 12.77 -3.41
CA PRO A 32 0.81 12.00 -4.43
C PRO A 32 -0.71 11.98 -4.19
N LEU A 33 -1.47 12.04 -5.27
CA LEU A 33 -2.91 11.76 -5.26
C LEU A 33 -3.18 10.26 -5.09
N ALA A 34 -2.38 9.44 -5.75
CA ALA A 34 -2.40 7.99 -5.68
C ALA A 34 -0.99 7.41 -5.79
N ALA A 35 -0.76 6.27 -5.17
CA ALA A 35 0.41 5.44 -5.39
C ALA A 35 -0.05 4.01 -5.63
N LEU A 36 0.36 3.44 -6.76
CA LEU A 36 -0.09 2.15 -7.25
C LEU A 36 1.09 1.21 -7.42
N TRP A 37 0.91 -0.02 -6.98
CA TRP A 37 1.85 -1.10 -7.19
C TRP A 37 1.36 -2.01 -8.31
N TYR A 38 2.24 -2.32 -9.23
CA TYR A 38 2.04 -3.33 -10.26
C TYR A 38 2.93 -4.51 -9.91
N PRO A 39 2.38 -5.62 -9.40
CA PRO A 39 3.17 -6.82 -9.08
C PRO A 39 3.92 -7.34 -10.30
N ALA A 40 4.93 -8.17 -10.07
CA ALA A 40 5.63 -8.84 -11.16
C ALA A 40 4.71 -9.86 -11.85
N TYR A 41 5.00 -10.16 -13.10
CA TYR A 41 4.40 -11.27 -13.82
C TYR A 41 5.43 -11.88 -14.78
N TRP A 42 5.17 -13.10 -15.20
CA TRP A 42 5.97 -13.80 -16.18
C TRP A 42 5.09 -14.23 -17.34
N GLU A 43 5.62 -14.14 -18.54
CA GLU A 43 4.99 -14.62 -19.75
C GLU A 43 5.80 -15.81 -20.28
N ASP A 44 5.14 -16.94 -20.43
CA ASP A 44 5.69 -18.12 -21.08
C ASP A 44 5.03 -18.29 -22.46
N ILE A 45 5.85 -18.45 -23.48
CA ILE A 45 5.41 -18.67 -24.86
C ILE A 45 5.85 -20.08 -25.25
N GLU A 46 4.89 -20.96 -25.45
CA GLU A 46 5.12 -22.34 -25.88
C GLU A 46 4.58 -22.54 -27.28
N GLU A 47 5.41 -23.05 -28.18
CA GLU A 47 4.98 -23.49 -29.50
C GLU A 47 4.52 -24.95 -29.44
N THR A 48 3.25 -25.19 -29.74
CA THR A 48 2.71 -26.56 -29.81
C THR A 48 3.20 -27.29 -31.07
N PRO A 49 3.12 -28.65 -31.13
CA PRO A 49 3.44 -29.43 -32.35
C PRO A 49 2.60 -29.01 -33.57
N ALA A 50 1.47 -28.36 -33.38
CA ALA A 50 0.63 -27.82 -34.46
C ALA A 50 1.01 -26.38 -34.85
N HIS A 51 2.17 -25.86 -34.42
CA HIS A 51 2.63 -24.50 -34.65
C HIS A 51 1.70 -23.41 -34.12
N ILE A 52 0.95 -23.72 -33.06
CA ILE A 52 0.14 -22.74 -32.33
C ILE A 52 0.99 -22.22 -31.18
N LEU A 53 1.12 -20.88 -31.07
CA LEU A 53 1.75 -20.25 -29.92
C LEU A 53 0.75 -20.12 -28.77
N LEU A 54 1.10 -20.71 -27.63
CA LEU A 54 0.37 -20.56 -26.38
C LEU A 54 1.09 -19.52 -25.52
N HIS A 55 0.35 -18.48 -25.14
CA HIS A 55 0.81 -17.48 -24.19
C HIS A 55 0.17 -17.76 -22.84
N THR A 56 1.00 -18.01 -21.82
CA THR A 56 0.56 -18.18 -20.44
C THR A 56 1.18 -17.12 -19.57
N PHE A 57 0.38 -16.53 -18.69
CA PHE A 57 0.83 -15.52 -17.74
C PHE A 57 0.79 -16.08 -16.33
N SER A 58 1.87 -15.91 -15.58
CA SER A 58 1.99 -16.29 -14.17
C SER A 58 2.13 -15.04 -13.31
N GLY A 59 1.38 -14.97 -12.19
CA GLY A 59 1.26 -13.80 -11.33
C GLY A 59 0.11 -12.87 -11.74
N GLN A 60 -0.38 -12.08 -10.80
CA GLN A 60 -1.49 -11.15 -11.04
C GLN A 60 -1.04 -9.84 -11.70
N GLY A 61 0.25 -9.59 -11.76
CA GLY A 61 0.81 -8.35 -12.28
C GLY A 61 0.38 -8.01 -13.70
N TYR A 62 0.11 -9.01 -14.54
CA TYR A 62 -0.46 -8.82 -15.87
C TYR A 62 -1.85 -8.15 -15.80
N HIS A 63 -2.74 -8.66 -14.94
CA HIS A 63 -4.10 -8.14 -14.79
C HIS A 63 -4.11 -6.69 -14.28
N TYR A 64 -3.26 -6.37 -13.30
CA TYR A 64 -3.11 -5.00 -12.80
C TYR A 64 -2.70 -4.00 -13.90
N ARG A 65 -1.93 -4.45 -14.90
CA ARG A 65 -1.48 -3.64 -16.03
C ARG A 65 -2.54 -3.43 -17.09
N GLN A 66 -3.61 -4.24 -17.08
CA GLN A 66 -4.75 -4.10 -17.99
C GLN A 66 -5.82 -3.11 -17.50
N CYS A 67 -5.68 -2.52 -16.29
CA CYS A 67 -6.64 -1.57 -15.73
C CYS A 67 -6.56 -0.18 -16.39
N PHE A 68 -6.57 -0.15 -17.71
CA PHE A 68 -6.56 1.09 -18.51
C PHE A 68 -7.53 0.98 -19.67
N LEU A 69 -8.22 2.09 -19.95
CA LEU A 69 -9.01 2.28 -21.17
C LEU A 69 -8.52 3.54 -21.86
N GLU A 70 -8.03 3.42 -23.11
CA GLU A 70 -7.51 4.56 -23.90
C GLU A 70 -6.50 5.42 -23.11
N ASN A 71 -5.56 4.78 -22.45
CA ASN A 71 -4.56 5.40 -21.55
C ASN A 71 -5.13 6.03 -20.25
N LYS A 72 -6.44 5.88 -20.00
CA LYS A 72 -7.06 6.31 -18.74
C LYS A 72 -7.04 5.18 -17.74
N PHE A 73 -6.48 5.41 -16.55
CA PHE A 73 -6.47 4.43 -15.49
C PHE A 73 -7.86 4.23 -14.88
N LEU A 74 -8.21 2.97 -14.58
CA LEU A 74 -9.50 2.53 -14.05
C LEU A 74 -9.34 2.01 -12.60
N PRO A 75 -9.46 2.87 -11.58
CA PRO A 75 -9.22 2.47 -10.18
C PRO A 75 -10.10 1.33 -9.69
N ALA A 76 -11.38 1.31 -10.10
CA ALA A 76 -12.32 0.28 -9.67
C ALA A 76 -11.94 -1.12 -10.20
N GLU A 77 -11.44 -1.21 -11.43
CA GLU A 77 -10.96 -2.48 -12.00
C GLU A 77 -9.67 -2.93 -11.32
N TYR A 78 -8.76 -2.01 -11.06
CA TYR A 78 -7.54 -2.28 -10.32
C TYR A 78 -7.84 -2.85 -8.93
N ASP A 79 -8.75 -2.22 -8.19
CA ASP A 79 -9.12 -2.64 -6.84
C ASP A 79 -9.88 -3.98 -6.84
N ALA A 80 -10.60 -4.32 -7.92
CA ALA A 80 -11.34 -5.58 -8.07
C ALA A 80 -10.45 -6.81 -8.28
N ILE A 81 -9.20 -6.64 -8.69
CA ILE A 81 -8.25 -7.75 -8.87
C ILE A 81 -7.80 -8.32 -7.52
N PHE A 82 -7.60 -7.44 -6.53
CA PHE A 82 -6.99 -7.80 -5.26
C PHE A 82 -7.65 -9.01 -4.55
N PRO A 83 -8.98 -9.07 -4.34
CA PRO A 83 -9.61 -10.19 -3.65
C PRO A 83 -9.56 -11.52 -4.42
N GLN A 84 -9.18 -11.49 -5.70
CA GLN A 84 -9.20 -12.68 -6.57
C GLN A 84 -7.87 -13.41 -6.62
N GLY A 85 -6.75 -12.76 -6.30
CA GLY A 85 -5.45 -13.35 -6.59
C GLY A 85 -4.27 -12.88 -5.74
N HIS A 86 -4.50 -12.18 -4.63
CA HIS A 86 -3.41 -11.65 -3.81
C HIS A 86 -2.48 -12.72 -3.21
N ASP A 87 -2.92 -13.97 -3.11
CA ASP A 87 -2.10 -15.08 -2.59
C ASP A 87 -1.07 -15.60 -3.61
N ALA A 88 -1.24 -15.28 -4.89
CA ALA A 88 -0.35 -15.72 -5.96
C ALA A 88 0.90 -14.84 -6.12
N ASP A 89 0.92 -13.67 -5.50
CA ASP A 89 1.97 -12.67 -5.67
C ASP A 89 2.90 -12.57 -4.45
N ASP A 90 4.00 -11.82 -4.59
CA ASP A 90 4.91 -11.51 -3.48
C ASP A 90 4.16 -10.75 -2.37
N ALA A 91 4.02 -11.37 -1.21
CA ALA A 91 3.32 -10.81 -0.07
C ALA A 91 3.91 -9.47 0.42
N ASN A 92 5.19 -9.17 0.17
CA ASN A 92 5.77 -7.87 0.51
C ASN A 92 5.27 -6.78 -0.46
N VAL A 93 5.17 -7.11 -1.75
CA VAL A 93 4.60 -6.21 -2.76
C VAL A 93 3.12 -5.98 -2.47
N MET A 94 2.37 -7.04 -2.16
CA MET A 94 0.94 -6.94 -1.85
C MET A 94 0.67 -6.14 -0.57
N ALA A 95 1.49 -6.29 0.47
CA ALA A 95 1.37 -5.47 1.68
C ALA A 95 1.63 -3.98 1.41
N MET A 96 2.62 -3.67 0.57
CA MET A 96 2.89 -2.28 0.16
C MET A 96 1.79 -1.73 -0.76
N LEU A 97 1.20 -2.55 -1.63
CA LEU A 97 0.03 -2.18 -2.43
C LEU A 97 -1.13 -1.76 -1.53
N CYS A 98 -1.49 -2.60 -0.56
CA CYS A 98 -2.56 -2.31 0.39
C CYS A 98 -2.28 -1.03 1.18
N PHE A 99 -1.05 -0.87 1.68
CA PHE A 99 -0.64 0.31 2.43
C PHE A 99 -0.77 1.58 1.59
N ASP A 100 -0.22 1.61 0.38
CA ASP A 100 -0.26 2.80 -0.47
C ASP A 100 -1.68 3.12 -0.97
N ARG A 101 -2.51 2.12 -1.28
CA ARG A 101 -3.92 2.33 -1.64
C ARG A 101 -4.74 2.92 -0.49
N LEU A 102 -4.47 2.52 0.75
CA LEU A 102 -5.11 3.08 1.94
C LEU A 102 -4.55 4.45 2.32
N ARG A 103 -3.26 4.67 2.11
CA ARG A 103 -2.60 5.96 2.36
C ARG A 103 -3.03 7.04 1.38
N TYR A 104 -3.29 6.67 0.13
CA TYR A 104 -3.68 7.56 -0.97
C TYR A 104 -4.99 7.06 -1.61
N PRO A 105 -6.14 7.26 -0.94
CA PRO A 105 -7.40 6.58 -1.27
C PRO A 105 -8.15 7.22 -2.46
N TRP A 106 -7.43 7.67 -3.49
CA TRP A 106 -8.05 8.25 -4.67
C TRP A 106 -9.02 7.28 -5.34
N GLN A 107 -10.31 7.66 -5.42
CA GLN A 107 -11.42 6.84 -5.93
C GLN A 107 -11.49 5.42 -5.33
N LEU A 108 -11.00 5.24 -4.10
CA LEU A 108 -11.07 3.97 -3.39
C LEU A 108 -12.46 3.80 -2.75
N THR A 109 -13.11 2.67 -3.04
CA THR A 109 -14.39 2.34 -2.43
C THR A 109 -14.20 1.76 -1.02
N GLU A 110 -15.22 1.89 -0.15
CA GLU A 110 -15.13 1.33 1.21
C GLU A 110 -15.02 -0.21 1.19
N ALA A 111 -15.66 -0.88 0.23
CA ALA A 111 -15.54 -2.33 0.08
C ALA A 111 -14.10 -2.75 -0.23
N ALA A 112 -13.44 -2.11 -1.20
CA ALA A 112 -12.04 -2.37 -1.53
C ALA A 112 -11.10 -2.00 -0.37
N ALA A 113 -11.36 -0.87 0.30
CA ALA A 113 -10.61 -0.47 1.49
C ALA A 113 -10.70 -1.52 2.61
N GLY A 114 -11.87 -2.16 2.78
CA GLY A 114 -12.06 -3.26 3.73
C GLY A 114 -11.14 -4.45 3.44
N HIS A 115 -11.04 -4.88 2.17
CA HIS A 115 -10.14 -5.96 1.76
C HIS A 115 -8.66 -5.59 2.02
N TYR A 116 -8.26 -4.39 1.65
CA TYR A 116 -6.90 -3.90 1.88
C TYR A 116 -6.54 -3.81 3.36
N ARG A 117 -7.45 -3.30 4.21
CA ARG A 117 -7.24 -3.23 5.66
C ARG A 117 -7.07 -4.62 6.27
N ALA A 118 -7.90 -5.58 5.89
CA ALA A 118 -7.83 -6.95 6.40
C ALA A 118 -6.48 -7.61 6.07
N PHE A 119 -6.03 -7.50 4.82
CA PHE A 119 -4.73 -8.04 4.41
C PHE A 119 -3.57 -7.32 5.08
N LEU A 120 -3.62 -5.99 5.13
CA LEU A 120 -2.57 -5.18 5.75
C LEU A 120 -2.43 -5.49 7.24
N ALA A 121 -3.53 -5.65 7.97
CA ALA A 121 -3.51 -6.02 9.39
C ALA A 121 -2.77 -7.34 9.63
N ALA A 122 -2.95 -8.33 8.75
CA ALA A 122 -2.26 -9.63 8.83
C ALA A 122 -0.80 -9.59 8.35
N ASN A 123 -0.36 -8.53 7.64
CA ASN A 123 0.96 -8.42 7.02
C ASN A 123 1.68 -7.11 7.38
N THR A 124 1.33 -6.49 8.50
CA THR A 124 1.87 -5.18 8.92
C THR A 124 3.38 -5.21 9.14
N ASP A 125 3.91 -6.34 9.60
CA ASP A 125 5.34 -6.57 9.81
C ASP A 125 6.18 -6.36 8.55
N ARG A 126 5.64 -6.72 7.37
CA ARG A 126 6.29 -6.55 6.07
C ARG A 126 6.45 -5.08 5.70
N VAL A 127 5.38 -4.30 5.91
CA VAL A 127 5.41 -2.84 5.68
C VAL A 127 6.34 -2.18 6.69
N LEU A 128 6.23 -2.51 7.97
CA LEU A 128 7.12 -2.00 9.03
C LEU A 128 8.59 -2.25 8.72
N ALA A 129 8.97 -3.48 8.35
CA ALA A 129 10.35 -3.82 8.02
C ALA A 129 10.90 -2.94 6.89
N ARG A 130 10.09 -2.67 5.87
CA ARG A 130 10.45 -1.79 4.75
C ARG A 130 10.57 -0.33 5.16
N LEU A 131 9.58 0.20 5.89
CA LEU A 131 9.58 1.60 6.33
C LEU A 131 10.73 1.90 7.29
N LEU A 132 10.98 1.01 8.23
CA LEU A 132 12.08 1.15 9.19
C LEU A 132 13.44 1.08 8.53
N LYS A 133 13.62 0.18 7.56
CA LYS A 133 14.84 0.10 6.75
C LYS A 133 15.07 1.37 5.92
N ALA A 134 14.01 1.94 5.36
CA ALA A 134 14.05 3.19 4.61
C ALA A 134 14.14 4.44 5.50
N GLN A 135 13.97 4.30 6.81
CA GLN A 135 13.84 5.41 7.78
C GLN A 135 12.72 6.41 7.42
N ASP A 136 11.67 5.93 6.76
CA ASP A 136 10.52 6.73 6.33
C ASP A 136 9.52 6.91 7.49
N ASN A 137 9.81 7.89 8.34
CA ASN A 137 8.99 8.18 9.51
C ASN A 137 7.63 8.80 9.13
N ASP A 138 7.50 9.42 7.97
CA ASP A 138 6.22 9.99 7.51
C ASP A 138 5.28 8.88 7.03
N ALA A 139 5.80 7.89 6.30
CA ALA A 139 5.04 6.69 5.98
C ALA A 139 4.68 5.89 7.25
N LEU A 140 5.56 5.83 8.25
CA LEU A 140 5.25 5.18 9.52
C LEU A 140 4.09 5.88 10.26
N ARG A 141 4.06 7.23 10.28
CA ARG A 141 2.91 7.97 10.82
C ARG A 141 1.61 7.66 10.07
N ALA A 142 1.68 7.56 8.74
CA ALA A 142 0.53 7.16 7.92
C ALA A 142 0.06 5.74 8.25
N LEU A 143 0.96 4.78 8.42
CA LEU A 143 0.62 3.41 8.82
C LEU A 143 -0.07 3.36 10.19
N ILE A 144 0.45 4.09 11.17
CA ILE A 144 -0.16 4.23 12.50
C ILE A 144 -1.57 4.82 12.41
N ALA A 145 -1.77 5.84 11.55
CA ALA A 145 -3.07 6.48 11.36
C ALA A 145 -4.13 5.58 10.70
N LEU A 146 -3.73 4.52 9.99
CA LEU A 146 -4.66 3.52 9.44
C LEU A 146 -5.28 2.61 10.49
N ASP A 147 -4.81 2.67 11.73
CA ASP A 147 -5.32 1.92 12.89
C ASP A 147 -5.31 0.39 12.71
N VAL A 148 -4.34 -0.12 11.95
CA VAL A 148 -4.16 -1.57 11.67
C VAL A 148 -3.27 -2.27 12.70
N LEU A 149 -2.61 -1.53 13.60
CA LEU A 149 -1.77 -2.07 14.66
C LEU A 149 -2.61 -2.33 15.91
N ASP A 150 -2.62 -3.58 16.36
CA ASP A 150 -3.08 -3.94 17.68
C ASP A 150 -1.94 -3.80 18.71
N LYS A 151 -2.17 -4.19 19.97
CA LYS A 151 -1.18 -4.06 21.04
C LYS A 151 0.08 -4.87 20.77
N ASP A 152 -0.07 -6.09 20.26
CA ASP A 152 1.06 -6.97 19.95
C ASP A 152 1.81 -6.45 18.72
N GLY A 153 1.09 -5.87 17.76
CA GLY A 153 1.66 -5.17 16.61
C GLY A 153 2.52 -3.98 17.00
N PHE A 154 2.09 -3.15 17.97
CA PHE A 154 2.93 -2.07 18.50
C PHE A 154 4.20 -2.58 19.18
N ALA A 155 4.11 -3.65 20.00
CA ALA A 155 5.27 -4.26 20.65
C ALA A 155 6.26 -4.80 19.61
N SER A 156 5.77 -5.51 18.59
CA SER A 156 6.58 -6.03 17.49
C SER A 156 7.25 -4.91 16.69
N ALA A 157 6.50 -3.84 16.37
CA ALA A 157 7.02 -2.68 15.67
C ALA A 157 8.12 -1.96 16.46
N ALA A 158 7.93 -1.79 17.76
CA ALA A 158 8.93 -1.19 18.65
C ALA A 158 10.23 -2.01 18.70
N ALA A 159 10.12 -3.35 18.77
CA ALA A 159 11.27 -4.25 18.72
C ALA A 159 12.02 -4.15 17.39
N LEU A 160 11.30 -4.07 16.26
CA LEU A 160 11.89 -3.87 14.94
C LEU A 160 12.57 -2.50 14.81
N ALA A 161 11.96 -1.43 15.33
CA ALA A 161 12.55 -0.10 15.34
C ALA A 161 13.85 -0.05 16.15
N ALA A 162 13.87 -0.68 17.33
CA ALA A 162 15.06 -0.80 18.17
C ALA A 162 16.17 -1.57 17.44
N LYS A 163 15.84 -2.70 16.81
CA LYS A 163 16.79 -3.51 16.01
C LYS A 163 17.35 -2.73 14.81
N ALA A 164 16.55 -1.87 14.20
CA ALA A 164 16.97 -1.00 13.10
C ALA A 164 17.75 0.24 13.56
N GLY A 165 17.88 0.49 14.87
CA GLY A 165 18.52 1.68 15.42
C GLY A 165 17.75 2.98 15.14
N ASN A 166 16.45 2.90 14.79
CA ASN A 166 15.62 4.05 14.46
C ASN A 166 14.89 4.58 15.72
N ALA A 167 15.58 5.41 16.50
CA ALA A 167 15.04 5.99 17.73
C ALA A 167 13.79 6.86 17.49
N ALA A 168 13.73 7.56 16.35
CA ALA A 168 12.57 8.39 15.98
C ALA A 168 11.32 7.53 15.75
N ALA A 169 11.46 6.41 15.04
CA ALA A 169 10.38 5.45 14.85
C ALA A 169 9.93 4.83 16.19
N ALA A 170 10.86 4.46 17.06
CA ALA A 170 10.54 3.92 18.37
C ALA A 170 9.73 4.91 19.22
N ALA A 171 10.11 6.19 19.20
CA ALA A 171 9.38 7.24 19.91
C ALA A 171 7.96 7.46 19.34
N LEU A 172 7.82 7.43 18.02
CA LEU A 172 6.51 7.55 17.35
C LEU A 172 5.57 6.39 17.72
N LEU A 173 6.08 5.17 17.72
CA LEU A 173 5.32 3.97 18.09
C LEU A 173 4.90 3.99 19.56
N ALA A 174 5.81 4.35 20.45
CA ALA A 174 5.51 4.45 21.88
C ALA A 174 4.44 5.54 22.17
N ASP A 175 4.54 6.71 21.54
CA ASP A 175 3.55 7.78 21.67
C ASP A 175 2.17 7.35 21.14
N ALA A 176 2.15 6.67 20.01
CA ALA A 176 0.91 6.18 19.41
C ALA A 176 0.24 5.08 20.25
N GLU A 177 1.02 4.12 20.76
CA GLU A 177 0.53 3.08 21.65
C GLU A 177 -0.04 3.69 22.95
N HIS A 178 0.70 4.63 23.55
CA HIS A 178 0.24 5.34 24.75
C HIS A 178 -1.10 6.06 24.50
N LYS A 179 -1.21 6.80 23.41
CA LYS A 179 -2.46 7.50 23.04
C LYS A 179 -3.64 6.57 22.82
N LYS A 180 -3.39 5.37 22.25
CA LYS A 180 -4.43 4.39 21.92
C LYS A 180 -4.92 3.62 23.15
N TYR A 181 -4.01 3.24 24.06
CA TYR A 181 -4.31 2.29 25.14
C TYR A 181 -4.28 2.86 26.55
N VAL A 182 -3.70 4.05 26.76
CA VAL A 182 -3.70 4.70 28.09
C VAL A 182 -4.81 5.73 28.17
N PRO A 183 -5.74 5.59 29.14
CA PRO A 183 -6.80 6.57 29.34
C PRO A 183 -6.23 7.97 29.57
N GLN A 184 -6.61 8.93 28.73
CA GLN A 184 -6.27 10.34 28.95
C GLN A 184 -6.95 10.81 30.23
N PRO A 185 -6.26 11.47 31.17
CA PRO A 185 -6.91 12.06 32.33
C PRO A 185 -7.95 13.07 31.84
N LYS A 186 -9.20 12.92 32.30
CA LYS A 186 -10.25 13.90 32.00
C LYS A 186 -9.74 15.26 32.48
N LYS A 187 -9.60 16.26 31.60
CA LYS A 187 -9.36 17.65 31.98
C LYS A 187 -10.45 18.05 32.95
N GLN A 188 -10.14 18.15 34.25
CA GLN A 188 -11.05 18.77 35.21
C GLN A 188 -11.20 20.21 34.76
N ARG A 189 -12.41 20.56 34.35
CA ARG A 189 -12.80 21.95 34.12
C ARG A 189 -12.96 22.53 35.50
N TYR A 190 -11.99 23.30 35.97
CA TYR A 190 -12.18 24.11 37.14
C TYR A 190 -13.10 25.27 36.72
N ASP A 191 -14.38 25.16 37.04
CA ASP A 191 -15.28 26.32 37.07
C ASP A 191 -14.86 27.17 38.28
N PHE A 192 -14.23 28.28 38.02
CA PHE A 192 -14.07 29.34 39.01
C PHE A 192 -15.32 30.19 38.92
N ASP A 193 -16.30 29.92 39.78
CA ASP A 193 -17.39 30.86 40.07
C ASP A 193 -16.79 32.00 40.89
N PHE A 194 -16.75 33.20 40.28
CA PHE A 194 -16.53 34.48 40.97
C PHE A 194 -17.85 35.23 41.14
#